data_c85f8c45899d202713805a2b6b782f9e
#
_entry.id   c85f8c45899d202713805a2b6b782f9e
#
_cell.length_a   1.000
_cell.length_b   1.000
_cell.length_c   1.000
_cell.angle_alpha   90.00
_cell.angle_beta   90.00
_cell.angle_gamma   90.00
#
_symmetry.space_group_name_H-M   'P 1'
#
loop_
_entity.id
_entity.type
_entity.pdbx_description
1 polymer ?
#
loop_
_entity_poly.entity_id
_entity_poly.type
_entity_poly.pdbx_seq_one_letter_code
_entity_poly.pdbx_strand_id
1 'polypeptide(L)'
;VLLTDKVTAVFEQQTILIVDDEWMDRSILTELLKDDYRLILAKDGEQALLKAAKYLPDLILLDVVLPDISGYEVQRRLREGPRTRHLAVAFITSQDSADDEAYGISLGAYDYITKPFHLAVVKARISNILRMERQRVLLEKMASLDGLTEVLNRRRFDEILLEECHRCATWEAPISLAMLDVDYFKSFNDCYGHGKGDEVLKLVARCMRVSVPISSGFVARYGGEEFVMILPGMHEENAIQLCSKVCQMVQDLNVPHAQSGVSDILTVSIGGVSAHPDRSMGASDLLHRADAALYAAKKSGRNQISWYGHTA
;
A
#
# COMPACT_ATOMS: atom_id res chain seq x y z
N VAL A 1 -12.09 2.43 -25.91
CA VAL A 1 -11.53 1.08 -25.70
C VAL A 1 -10.68 0.99 -24.42
N LEU A 2 -10.53 2.08 -23.63
CA LEU A 2 -9.67 2.13 -22.43
C LEU A 2 -10.43 2.14 -21.09
N LEU A 3 -11.73 1.93 -21.10
CA LEU A 3 -12.57 1.88 -19.88
C LEU A 3 -12.99 0.47 -19.47
N THR A 4 -12.74 -0.54 -20.31
CA THR A 4 -13.14 -1.93 -20.06
C THR A 4 -12.14 -2.72 -19.21
N ASP A 5 -10.85 -2.35 -19.23
CA ASP A 5 -9.82 -3.10 -18.48
C ASP A 5 -9.76 -2.75 -16.98
N LYS A 6 -10.39 -1.65 -16.55
CA LYS A 6 -10.47 -1.29 -15.11
C LYS A 6 -11.63 -1.94 -14.37
N VAL A 7 -12.58 -2.53 -15.08
CA VAL A 7 -13.75 -3.19 -14.46
C VAL A 7 -13.44 -4.67 -14.17
N THR A 8 -12.51 -5.29 -14.87
CA THR A 8 -12.17 -6.71 -14.69
C THR A 8 -11.34 -7.03 -13.43
N ALA A 9 -10.67 -6.04 -12.82
CA ALA A 9 -9.96 -6.22 -11.54
C ALA A 9 -10.89 -6.25 -10.30
N VAL A 10 -12.20 -6.15 -10.48
CA VAL A 10 -13.19 -6.08 -9.40
C VAL A 10 -13.76 -7.46 -9.02
N PHE A 11 -13.42 -8.52 -9.74
CA PHE A 11 -13.97 -9.86 -9.54
C PHE A 11 -12.89 -10.94 -9.25
N GLU A 12 -11.83 -10.61 -8.52
CA GLU A 12 -11.06 -11.69 -7.88
C GLU A 12 -11.96 -12.32 -6.80
N GLN A 13 -12.17 -13.62 -6.94
CA GLN A 13 -12.96 -14.42 -6.00
C GLN A 13 -12.31 -14.34 -4.62
N GLN A 14 -13.06 -13.87 -3.61
CA GLN A 14 -12.54 -13.73 -2.25
C GLN A 14 -12.08 -15.09 -1.70
N THR A 15 -10.99 -15.05 -0.94
CA THR A 15 -10.33 -16.26 -0.44
C THR A 15 -10.61 -16.42 1.06
N ILE A 16 -11.09 -17.59 1.44
CA ILE A 16 -11.34 -17.96 2.85
C ILE A 16 -10.38 -19.08 3.25
N LEU A 17 -9.69 -18.92 4.37
CA LEU A 17 -8.93 -19.97 5.04
C LEU A 17 -9.80 -20.61 6.12
N ILE A 18 -10.09 -21.90 5.99
CA ILE A 18 -10.84 -22.70 6.99
C ILE A 18 -9.84 -23.50 7.79
N VAL A 19 -9.86 -23.30 9.10
CA VAL A 19 -8.96 -23.95 10.07
C VAL A 19 -9.79 -24.69 11.10
N ASP A 20 -9.72 -26.01 11.08
CA ASP A 20 -10.45 -26.89 11.97
C ASP A 20 -9.76 -28.26 11.93
N ASP A 21 -9.60 -28.98 13.02
CA ASP A 21 -8.97 -30.32 13.03
C ASP A 21 -9.98 -31.43 12.68
N GLU A 22 -11.29 -31.17 12.86
CA GLU A 22 -12.32 -32.12 12.49
C GLU A 22 -12.60 -32.10 10.98
N TRP A 23 -12.38 -33.24 10.33
CA TRP A 23 -12.63 -33.39 8.90
C TRP A 23 -14.08 -33.09 8.50
N MET A 24 -15.04 -33.48 9.36
CA MET A 24 -16.47 -33.33 9.08
C MET A 24 -16.86 -31.85 9.01
N ASP A 25 -16.40 -31.03 9.96
CA ASP A 25 -16.70 -29.59 10.02
C ASP A 25 -16.05 -28.85 8.83
N ARG A 26 -14.79 -29.17 8.53
CA ARG A 26 -14.14 -28.64 7.31
C ARG A 26 -14.90 -28.99 6.03
N SER A 27 -15.43 -30.22 5.93
CA SER A 27 -16.19 -30.66 4.76
C SER A 27 -17.52 -29.93 4.62
N ILE A 28 -18.25 -29.74 5.73
CA ILE A 28 -19.51 -28.99 5.77
C ILE A 28 -19.29 -27.54 5.29
N LEU A 29 -18.27 -26.85 5.85
CA LEU A 29 -17.96 -25.48 5.48
C LEU A 29 -17.46 -25.38 4.04
N THR A 30 -16.68 -26.36 3.57
CA THR A 30 -16.23 -26.42 2.19
C THR A 30 -17.41 -26.55 1.23
N GLU A 31 -18.34 -27.45 1.49
CA GLU A 31 -19.52 -27.65 0.65
C GLU A 31 -20.43 -26.41 0.63
N LEU A 32 -20.54 -25.73 1.78
CA LEU A 32 -21.34 -24.50 1.90
C LEU A 32 -20.76 -23.32 1.10
N LEU A 33 -19.42 -23.22 0.97
CA LEU A 33 -18.75 -22.01 0.52
C LEU A 33 -18.02 -22.13 -0.84
N LYS A 34 -17.80 -23.34 -1.34
CA LYS A 34 -16.99 -23.60 -2.55
C LYS A 34 -17.48 -22.93 -3.81
N ASP A 35 -18.76 -22.69 -3.95
CA ASP A 35 -19.35 -22.10 -5.15
C ASP A 35 -19.15 -20.58 -5.20
N ASP A 36 -19.03 -19.94 -4.03
CA ASP A 36 -18.95 -18.48 -3.91
C ASP A 36 -17.51 -17.98 -3.66
N TYR A 37 -16.64 -18.81 -3.05
CA TYR A 37 -15.33 -18.39 -2.54
C TYR A 37 -14.20 -19.37 -2.93
N ARG A 38 -12.99 -18.84 -3.03
CA ARG A 38 -11.78 -19.66 -3.10
C ARG A 38 -11.43 -20.14 -1.69
N LEU A 39 -11.29 -21.46 -1.51
CA LEU A 39 -11.08 -22.04 -0.21
C LEU A 39 -9.66 -22.58 -0.03
N ILE A 40 -9.09 -22.32 1.14
CA ILE A 40 -7.83 -22.87 1.63
C ILE A 40 -8.15 -23.59 2.93
N LEU A 41 -7.63 -24.80 3.12
CA LEU A 41 -7.92 -25.61 4.29
C LEU A 41 -6.66 -25.81 5.12
N ALA A 42 -6.78 -25.73 6.44
CA ALA A 42 -5.75 -26.10 7.41
C ALA A 42 -6.36 -26.98 8.51
N LYS A 43 -5.57 -27.89 9.08
CA LYS A 43 -6.03 -28.84 10.10
C LYS A 43 -5.44 -28.58 11.50
N ASP A 44 -4.54 -27.61 11.59
CA ASP A 44 -3.84 -27.24 12.83
C ASP A 44 -3.42 -25.77 12.79
N GLY A 45 -3.02 -25.22 13.92
CA GLY A 45 -2.67 -23.81 14.05
C GLY A 45 -1.40 -23.41 13.33
N GLU A 46 -0.37 -24.26 13.32
CA GLU A 46 0.87 -23.97 12.60
C GLU A 46 0.65 -23.90 11.06
N GLN A 47 -0.17 -24.81 10.52
CA GLN A 47 -0.58 -24.71 9.12
C GLN A 47 -1.40 -23.45 8.84
N ALA A 48 -2.26 -23.05 9.78
CA ALA A 48 -3.03 -21.83 9.65
C ALA A 48 -2.12 -20.60 9.50
N LEU A 49 -1.11 -20.46 10.39
CA LEU A 49 -0.15 -19.37 10.34
C LEU A 49 0.65 -19.34 9.03
N LEU A 50 1.17 -20.50 8.60
CA LEU A 50 1.92 -20.62 7.33
C LEU A 50 1.07 -20.25 6.13
N LYS A 51 -0.18 -20.75 6.06
CA LYS A 51 -1.08 -20.49 4.94
C LYS A 51 -1.61 -19.06 4.97
N ALA A 52 -1.90 -18.50 6.13
CA ALA A 52 -2.28 -17.10 6.29
C ALA A 52 -1.18 -16.14 5.77
N ALA A 53 0.08 -16.37 6.16
CA ALA A 53 1.22 -15.57 5.69
C ALA A 53 1.51 -15.71 4.19
N LYS A 54 1.27 -16.92 3.62
CA LYS A 54 1.52 -17.21 2.21
C LYS A 54 0.42 -16.68 1.29
N TYR A 55 -0.83 -16.86 1.66
CA TYR A 55 -1.96 -16.61 0.75
C TYR A 55 -2.74 -15.34 1.06
N LEU A 56 -2.55 -14.75 2.26
CA LEU A 56 -3.22 -13.53 2.74
C LEU A 56 -4.74 -13.56 2.46
N PRO A 57 -5.49 -14.52 3.05
CA PRO A 57 -6.92 -14.68 2.78
C PRO A 57 -7.73 -13.47 3.24
N ASP A 58 -8.90 -13.24 2.63
CA ASP A 58 -9.83 -12.17 3.02
C ASP A 58 -10.53 -12.48 4.35
N LEU A 59 -10.66 -13.75 4.72
CA LEU A 59 -11.25 -14.20 5.98
C LEU A 59 -10.60 -15.52 6.42
N ILE A 60 -10.36 -15.65 7.72
CA ILE A 60 -9.96 -16.89 8.38
C ILE A 60 -11.12 -17.35 9.26
N LEU A 61 -11.66 -18.52 8.98
CA LEU A 61 -12.58 -19.24 9.86
C LEU A 61 -11.75 -20.16 10.73
N LEU A 62 -11.70 -19.91 12.03
CA LEU A 62 -10.68 -20.48 12.92
C LEU A 62 -11.33 -21.19 14.09
N ASP A 63 -11.14 -22.50 14.19
CA ASP A 63 -11.54 -23.21 15.40
C ASP A 63 -10.67 -22.79 16.59
N VAL A 64 -11.30 -22.67 17.72
CA VAL A 64 -10.63 -22.37 18.99
C VAL A 64 -9.84 -23.57 19.51
N VAL A 65 -10.39 -24.78 19.35
CA VAL A 65 -9.77 -26.01 19.81
C VAL A 65 -9.02 -26.67 18.65
N LEU A 66 -7.70 -26.64 18.69
CA LEU A 66 -6.82 -27.25 17.69
C LEU A 66 -5.80 -28.15 18.38
N PRO A 67 -5.23 -29.14 17.66
CA PRO A 67 -4.40 -30.19 18.27
C PRO A 67 -3.02 -29.71 18.75
N ASP A 68 -2.52 -28.58 18.24
CA ASP A 68 -1.18 -28.07 18.49
C ASP A 68 -1.19 -26.78 19.35
N ILE A 69 -1.74 -25.71 18.84
CA ILE A 69 -1.90 -24.42 19.53
C ILE A 69 -3.36 -23.98 19.44
N SER A 70 -3.87 -23.30 20.47
CA SER A 70 -5.26 -22.83 20.45
C SER A 70 -5.50 -21.79 19.35
N GLY A 71 -6.73 -21.71 18.85
CA GLY A 71 -7.13 -20.67 17.89
C GLY A 71 -6.89 -19.25 18.43
N TYR A 72 -7.01 -19.03 19.73
CA TYR A 72 -6.68 -17.74 20.36
C TYR A 72 -5.19 -17.40 20.21
N GLU A 73 -4.32 -18.40 20.38
CA GLU A 73 -2.87 -18.22 20.18
C GLU A 73 -2.54 -17.96 18.68
N VAL A 74 -3.21 -18.64 17.77
CA VAL A 74 -3.11 -18.35 16.32
C VAL A 74 -3.48 -16.89 16.04
N GLN A 75 -4.61 -16.42 16.58
CA GLN A 75 -5.06 -15.03 16.43
C GLN A 75 -4.04 -14.04 16.98
N ARG A 76 -3.48 -14.29 18.16
CA ARG A 76 -2.46 -13.44 18.78
C ARG A 76 -1.23 -13.31 17.87
N ARG A 77 -0.70 -14.44 17.35
CA ARG A 77 0.46 -14.46 16.44
C ARG A 77 0.15 -13.78 15.09
N LEU A 78 -1.06 -13.92 14.57
CA LEU A 78 -1.47 -13.21 13.37
C LEU A 78 -1.44 -11.68 13.59
N ARG A 79 -1.88 -11.19 14.76
CA ARG A 79 -1.87 -9.75 15.09
C ARG A 79 -0.46 -9.18 15.26
N GLU A 80 0.50 -9.98 15.70
CA GLU A 80 1.91 -9.60 15.82
C GLU A 80 2.62 -9.53 14.46
N GLY A 81 2.16 -10.30 13.47
CA GLY A 81 2.76 -10.34 12.15
C GLY A 81 2.43 -9.09 11.32
N PRO A 82 3.41 -8.33 10.79
CA PRO A 82 3.15 -7.10 10.03
C PRO A 82 2.29 -7.34 8.77
N ARG A 83 2.37 -8.51 8.15
CA ARG A 83 1.58 -8.88 6.96
C ARG A 83 0.23 -9.51 7.28
N THR A 84 0.02 -10.01 8.49
CA THR A 84 -1.15 -10.79 8.87
C THR A 84 -2.06 -10.07 9.87
N ARG A 85 -1.56 -9.03 10.55
CA ARG A 85 -2.28 -8.30 11.60
C ARG A 85 -3.64 -7.73 11.20
N HIS A 86 -3.87 -7.50 9.92
CA HIS A 86 -5.09 -6.92 9.37
C HIS A 86 -6.07 -7.96 8.84
N LEU A 87 -5.70 -9.25 8.81
CA LEU A 87 -6.58 -10.30 8.29
C LEU A 87 -7.83 -10.44 9.16
N ALA A 88 -8.98 -10.54 8.52
CA ALA A 88 -10.23 -10.79 9.24
C ALA A 88 -10.24 -12.22 9.78
N VAL A 89 -10.62 -12.39 11.05
CA VAL A 89 -10.76 -13.69 11.69
C VAL A 89 -12.14 -13.79 12.32
N ALA A 90 -12.83 -14.89 12.08
CA ALA A 90 -14.03 -15.29 12.80
C ALA A 90 -13.76 -16.65 13.46
N PHE A 91 -14.02 -16.74 14.76
CA PHE A 91 -13.89 -17.98 15.48
C PHE A 91 -15.07 -18.90 15.18
N ILE A 92 -14.79 -20.19 15.10
CA ILE A 92 -15.78 -21.26 15.00
C ILE A 92 -15.48 -22.26 16.11
N THR A 93 -16.45 -22.57 16.97
CA THR A 93 -16.17 -23.41 18.13
C THR A 93 -17.42 -24.07 18.71
N SER A 94 -17.22 -25.17 19.42
CA SER A 94 -18.24 -25.81 20.25
C SER A 94 -18.38 -25.18 21.65
N GLN A 95 -17.48 -24.26 22.03
CA GLN A 95 -17.60 -23.50 23.26
C GLN A 95 -18.60 -22.37 23.06
N ASP A 96 -19.66 -22.36 23.88
CA ASP A 96 -20.79 -21.42 23.76
C ASP A 96 -20.95 -20.51 24.98
N SER A 97 -19.92 -20.44 25.85
CA SER A 97 -19.97 -19.54 27.00
C SER A 97 -19.86 -18.07 26.57
N ALA A 98 -20.64 -17.21 27.18
CA ALA A 98 -20.56 -15.76 26.92
C ALA A 98 -19.18 -15.17 27.23
N ASP A 99 -18.43 -15.75 28.14
CA ASP A 99 -17.09 -15.34 28.51
C ASP A 99 -16.08 -15.67 27.40
N ASP A 100 -16.20 -16.85 26.77
CA ASP A 100 -15.36 -17.24 25.62
C ASP A 100 -15.61 -16.37 24.39
N GLU A 101 -16.88 -16.07 24.11
CA GLU A 101 -17.26 -15.16 23.02
C GLU A 101 -16.70 -13.74 23.27
N ALA A 102 -16.89 -13.20 24.48
CA ALA A 102 -16.36 -11.89 24.85
C ALA A 102 -14.84 -11.86 24.78
N TYR A 103 -14.17 -12.92 25.17
CA TYR A 103 -12.71 -13.04 25.06
C TYR A 103 -12.26 -13.06 23.58
N GLY A 104 -12.86 -13.87 22.74
CA GLY A 104 -12.54 -13.93 21.30
C GLY A 104 -12.71 -12.60 20.61
N ILE A 105 -13.80 -11.88 20.89
CA ILE A 105 -14.04 -10.53 20.35
C ILE A 105 -13.00 -9.53 20.88
N SER A 106 -12.61 -9.62 22.15
CA SER A 106 -11.60 -8.75 22.75
C SER A 106 -10.22 -8.90 22.09
N LEU A 107 -9.92 -10.05 21.51
CA LEU A 107 -8.72 -10.31 20.71
C LEU A 107 -8.81 -9.72 19.28
N GLY A 108 -9.90 -9.01 18.96
CA GLY A 108 -10.11 -8.37 17.68
C GLY A 108 -10.64 -9.31 16.60
N ALA A 109 -11.35 -10.38 16.97
CA ALA A 109 -12.10 -11.18 16.00
C ALA A 109 -13.33 -10.42 15.49
N TYR A 110 -13.72 -10.70 14.25
CA TYR A 110 -14.88 -10.08 13.59
C TYR A 110 -16.21 -10.71 14.04
N ASP A 111 -16.19 -11.98 14.37
CA ASP A 111 -17.36 -12.71 14.79
C ASP A 111 -16.99 -13.99 15.55
N TYR A 112 -17.99 -14.60 16.19
CA TYR A 112 -17.89 -15.84 16.93
C TYR A 112 -19.06 -16.73 16.54
N ILE A 113 -18.77 -17.87 15.91
CA ILE A 113 -19.77 -18.78 15.33
C ILE A 113 -19.76 -20.08 16.12
N THR A 114 -20.88 -20.40 16.75
CA THR A 114 -21.02 -21.63 17.56
C THR A 114 -21.43 -22.84 16.73
N LYS A 115 -20.88 -23.99 17.06
CA LYS A 115 -21.33 -25.31 16.58
C LYS A 115 -22.50 -25.82 17.47
N PRO A 116 -23.52 -26.53 16.93
CA PRO A 116 -23.65 -26.99 15.54
C PRO A 116 -24.07 -25.88 14.56
N PHE A 117 -23.65 -25.99 13.29
CA PHE A 117 -23.87 -24.97 12.29
C PHE A 117 -25.31 -24.87 11.81
N HIS A 118 -25.86 -23.68 11.89
CA HIS A 118 -27.01 -23.31 11.09
C HIS A 118 -26.51 -22.72 9.75
N LEU A 119 -26.41 -23.53 8.71
CA LEU A 119 -25.70 -23.20 7.46
C LEU A 119 -26.13 -21.85 6.85
N ALA A 120 -27.43 -21.54 6.87
CA ALA A 120 -27.94 -20.25 6.37
C ALA A 120 -27.40 -19.06 7.19
N VAL A 121 -27.28 -19.24 8.53
CA VAL A 121 -26.77 -18.19 9.44
C VAL A 121 -25.26 -18.03 9.23
N VAL A 122 -24.52 -19.13 9.16
CA VAL A 122 -23.06 -19.11 8.87
C VAL A 122 -22.76 -18.40 7.57
N LYS A 123 -23.48 -18.77 6.48
CA LYS A 123 -23.31 -18.12 5.17
C LYS A 123 -23.59 -16.61 5.23
N ALA A 124 -24.66 -16.19 5.92
CA ALA A 124 -25.01 -14.79 6.09
C ALA A 124 -23.94 -14.00 6.87
N ARG A 125 -23.41 -14.58 7.98
CA ARG A 125 -22.36 -13.96 8.78
C ARG A 125 -21.06 -13.79 7.97
N ILE A 126 -20.60 -14.82 7.29
CA ILE A 126 -19.43 -14.78 6.42
C ILE A 126 -19.58 -13.70 5.34
N SER A 127 -20.71 -13.68 4.64
CA SER A 127 -21.00 -12.67 3.63
C SER A 127 -20.97 -11.24 4.20
N ASN A 128 -21.49 -11.03 5.40
CA ASN A 128 -21.45 -9.74 6.08
C ASN A 128 -20.01 -9.32 6.42
N ILE A 129 -19.21 -10.21 7.00
CA ILE A 129 -17.80 -9.93 7.34
C ILE A 129 -17.03 -9.54 6.08
N LEU A 130 -17.12 -10.33 5.02
CA LEU A 130 -16.42 -10.08 3.77
C LEU A 130 -16.87 -8.79 3.07
N ARG A 131 -18.15 -8.44 3.18
CA ARG A 131 -18.67 -7.16 2.70
C ARG A 131 -18.10 -5.98 3.51
N MET A 132 -18.05 -6.09 4.83
CA MET A 132 -17.48 -5.05 5.70
C MET A 132 -15.98 -4.86 5.41
N GLU A 133 -15.23 -5.96 5.25
CA GLU A 133 -13.81 -5.90 4.88
C GLU A 133 -13.60 -5.23 3.53
N ARG A 134 -14.40 -5.57 2.53
CA ARG A 134 -14.36 -4.93 1.23
C ARG A 134 -14.63 -3.43 1.32
N GLN A 135 -15.63 -3.02 2.12
CA GLN A 135 -15.93 -1.61 2.35
C GLN A 135 -14.77 -0.90 3.06
N ARG A 136 -14.15 -1.53 4.08
CA ARG A 136 -12.99 -1.01 4.80
C ARG A 136 -11.82 -0.76 3.83
N VAL A 137 -11.47 -1.76 3.01
CA VAL A 137 -10.39 -1.65 2.00
C VAL A 137 -10.69 -0.57 0.97
N LEU A 138 -11.95 -0.42 0.53
CA LEU A 138 -12.33 0.66 -0.40
C LEU A 138 -12.20 2.04 0.25
N LEU A 139 -12.65 2.20 1.49
CA LEU A 139 -12.49 3.46 2.24
C LEU A 139 -11.02 3.79 2.47
N GLU A 140 -10.19 2.81 2.81
CA GLU A 140 -8.74 2.99 2.95
C GLU A 140 -8.09 3.39 1.62
N LYS A 141 -8.49 2.77 0.51
CA LYS A 141 -8.01 3.17 -0.83
C LYS A 141 -8.44 4.60 -1.17
N MET A 142 -9.68 4.98 -0.92
CA MET A 142 -10.16 6.35 -1.13
C MET A 142 -9.41 7.35 -0.22
N ALA A 143 -9.15 6.98 1.04
CA ALA A 143 -8.39 7.79 1.97
C ALA A 143 -6.86 7.78 1.72
N SER A 144 -6.37 7.01 0.75
CA SER A 144 -4.93 6.87 0.42
C SER A 144 -4.48 7.71 -0.76
N LEU A 145 -5.41 8.27 -1.53
CA LEU A 145 -5.10 9.11 -2.68
C LEU A 145 -5.19 10.60 -2.34
N ASP A 146 -4.41 11.41 -3.03
CA ASP A 146 -4.57 12.86 -3.08
C ASP A 146 -5.78 13.22 -3.94
N GLY A 147 -6.70 14.01 -3.39
CA GLY A 147 -7.97 14.32 -4.04
C GLY A 147 -7.86 15.13 -5.33
N LEU A 148 -6.73 15.81 -5.56
CA LEU A 148 -6.49 16.59 -6.78
C LEU A 148 -5.80 15.76 -7.86
N THR A 149 -4.74 15.05 -7.50
CA THR A 149 -3.78 14.47 -8.46
C THR A 149 -3.94 12.96 -8.64
N GLU A 150 -4.74 12.31 -7.80
CA GLU A 150 -5.01 10.86 -7.83
C GLU A 150 -3.76 9.98 -7.67
N VAL A 151 -2.62 10.54 -7.26
CA VAL A 151 -1.48 9.78 -6.76
C VAL A 151 -1.65 9.53 -5.26
N LEU A 152 -0.77 8.76 -4.64
CA LEU A 152 -0.83 8.55 -3.20
C LEU A 152 -0.71 9.88 -2.45
N ASN A 153 -1.41 10.00 -1.32
CA ASN A 153 -1.25 11.15 -0.42
C ASN A 153 -0.06 10.93 0.54
N ARG A 154 0.31 12.00 1.26
CA ARG A 154 1.43 11.99 2.20
C ARG A 154 1.32 10.88 3.25
N ARG A 155 0.13 10.67 3.84
CA ARG A 155 -0.06 9.64 4.85
C ARG A 155 0.30 8.25 4.30
N ARG A 156 -0.20 7.90 3.11
CA ARG A 156 0.09 6.59 2.50
C ARG A 156 1.55 6.47 2.06
N PHE A 157 2.15 7.58 1.64
CA PHE A 157 3.59 7.63 1.39
C PHE A 157 4.40 7.27 2.63
N ASP A 158 4.12 7.87 3.79
CA ASP A 158 4.86 7.62 5.03
C ASP A 158 4.77 6.14 5.45
N GLU A 159 3.59 5.54 5.31
CA GLU A 159 3.36 4.11 5.57
C GLU A 159 4.18 3.22 4.63
N ILE A 160 4.09 3.46 3.31
CA ILE A 160 4.79 2.67 2.29
C ILE A 160 6.31 2.81 2.43
N LEU A 161 6.82 4.00 2.68
CA LEU A 161 8.26 4.21 2.83
C LEU A 161 8.82 3.36 3.97
N LEU A 162 8.11 3.31 5.11
CA LEU A 162 8.49 2.47 6.24
C LEU A 162 8.47 0.99 5.88
N GLU A 163 7.39 0.52 5.24
CA GLU A 163 7.23 -0.88 4.81
C GLU A 163 8.34 -1.29 3.82
N GLU A 164 8.63 -0.45 2.83
CA GLU A 164 9.64 -0.73 1.80
C GLU A 164 11.06 -0.67 2.33
N CYS A 165 11.38 0.23 3.27
CA CYS A 165 12.66 0.23 3.96
C CYS A 165 12.90 -1.10 4.70
N HIS A 166 11.92 -1.58 5.46
CA HIS A 166 12.02 -2.88 6.14
C HIS A 166 12.17 -4.04 5.16
N ARG A 167 11.43 -4.01 4.05
CA ARG A 167 11.50 -5.04 3.02
C ARG A 167 12.86 -5.08 2.35
N CYS A 168 13.37 -3.91 1.94
CA CYS A 168 14.67 -3.80 1.30
C CYS A 168 15.81 -4.19 2.25
N ALA A 169 15.73 -3.82 3.54
CA ALA A 169 16.69 -4.26 4.55
C ALA A 169 16.71 -5.79 4.74
N THR A 170 15.54 -6.43 4.70
CA THR A 170 15.43 -7.90 4.85
C THR A 170 16.02 -8.66 3.66
N TRP A 171 15.92 -8.09 2.45
CA TRP A 171 16.38 -8.73 1.21
C TRP A 171 17.72 -8.18 0.72
N GLU A 172 18.39 -7.35 1.51
CA GLU A 172 19.64 -6.69 1.16
C GLU A 172 19.55 -5.96 -0.20
N ALA A 173 18.37 -5.43 -0.51
CA ALA A 173 18.09 -4.73 -1.75
C ALA A 173 18.23 -3.21 -1.59
N PRO A 174 18.66 -2.48 -2.64
CA PRO A 174 18.70 -1.03 -2.61
C PRO A 174 17.28 -0.45 -2.57
N ILE A 175 17.18 0.78 -2.06
CA ILE A 175 16.01 1.63 -2.21
C ILE A 175 16.46 3.02 -2.68
N SER A 176 15.74 3.57 -3.66
CA SER A 176 15.91 4.95 -4.06
C SER A 176 14.67 5.76 -3.69
N LEU A 177 14.89 6.97 -3.20
CA LEU A 177 13.85 7.95 -2.90
C LEU A 177 14.15 9.23 -3.67
N ALA A 178 13.17 9.80 -4.36
CA ALA A 178 13.33 11.06 -5.07
C ALA A 178 12.19 12.00 -4.75
N MET A 179 12.52 13.22 -4.29
CA MET A 179 11.58 14.32 -4.09
C MET A 179 11.62 15.26 -5.28
N LEU A 180 10.46 15.69 -5.73
CA LEU A 180 10.24 16.59 -6.87
C LEU A 180 9.46 17.81 -6.42
N ASP A 181 9.84 18.98 -6.93
CA ASP A 181 9.14 20.24 -6.71
C ASP A 181 8.98 20.98 -8.02
N VAL A 182 7.80 21.58 -8.23
CA VAL A 182 7.50 22.35 -9.44
C VAL A 182 8.13 23.74 -9.31
N ASP A 183 9.05 24.04 -10.23
CA ASP A 183 9.84 25.28 -10.17
C ASP A 183 8.96 26.53 -10.31
N TYR A 184 9.13 27.48 -9.39
CA TYR A 184 8.40 28.74 -9.37
C TYR A 184 6.86 28.60 -9.37
N PHE A 185 6.32 27.52 -8.78
CA PHE A 185 4.89 27.23 -8.82
C PHE A 185 4.03 28.36 -8.21
N LYS A 186 4.52 29.01 -7.14
CA LYS A 186 3.83 30.20 -6.58
C LYS A 186 3.70 31.31 -7.64
N SER A 187 4.78 31.64 -8.35
CA SER A 187 4.76 32.65 -9.42
C SER A 187 3.85 32.24 -10.57
N PHE A 188 3.77 30.95 -10.86
CA PHE A 188 2.82 30.39 -11.83
C PHE A 188 1.38 30.66 -11.40
N ASN A 189 1.03 30.34 -10.15
CA ASN A 189 -0.31 30.58 -9.62
C ASN A 189 -0.66 32.09 -9.59
N ASP A 190 0.29 32.93 -9.20
CA ASP A 190 0.10 34.39 -9.19
C ASP A 190 -0.16 34.94 -10.59
N CYS A 191 0.42 34.33 -11.63
CA CYS A 191 0.26 34.77 -13.02
C CYS A 191 -0.99 34.19 -13.71
N TYR A 192 -1.25 32.90 -13.52
CA TYR A 192 -2.26 32.15 -14.29
C TYR A 192 -3.49 31.72 -13.48
N GLY A 193 -3.47 31.92 -12.16
CA GLY A 193 -4.51 31.53 -11.22
C GLY A 193 -4.42 30.08 -10.75
N HIS A 194 -4.98 29.82 -9.56
CA HIS A 194 -4.94 28.51 -8.90
C HIS A 194 -5.55 27.38 -9.74
N GLY A 195 -6.61 27.65 -10.54
CA GLY A 195 -7.20 26.62 -11.39
C GLY A 195 -6.24 26.07 -12.44
N LYS A 196 -5.40 26.93 -13.02
CA LYS A 196 -4.32 26.50 -13.94
C LYS A 196 -3.21 25.78 -13.18
N GLY A 197 -2.86 26.21 -11.98
CA GLY A 197 -1.94 25.49 -11.11
C GLY A 197 -2.41 24.07 -10.80
N ASP A 198 -3.70 23.89 -10.51
CA ASP A 198 -4.29 22.56 -10.29
C ASP A 198 -4.19 21.67 -11.54
N GLU A 199 -4.41 22.22 -12.74
CA GLU A 199 -4.21 21.48 -14.00
C GLU A 199 -2.77 21.02 -14.16
N VAL A 200 -1.81 21.91 -13.87
CA VAL A 200 -0.37 21.61 -13.92
C VAL A 200 0.01 20.49 -12.95
N LEU A 201 -0.45 20.55 -11.71
CA LEU A 201 -0.17 19.50 -10.72
C LEU A 201 -0.70 18.13 -11.19
N LYS A 202 -1.88 18.08 -11.82
CA LYS A 202 -2.42 16.85 -12.41
C LYS A 202 -1.54 16.32 -13.55
N LEU A 203 -1.03 17.21 -14.39
CA LEU A 203 -0.14 16.85 -15.51
C LEU A 203 1.19 16.30 -14.99
N VAL A 204 1.83 16.97 -14.02
CA VAL A 204 3.08 16.51 -13.39
C VAL A 204 2.89 15.13 -12.76
N ALA A 205 1.82 14.96 -11.96
CA ALA A 205 1.49 13.66 -11.36
C ALA A 205 1.32 12.55 -12.41
N ARG A 206 0.70 12.87 -13.56
CA ARG A 206 0.54 11.95 -14.69
C ARG A 206 1.88 11.57 -15.31
N CYS A 207 2.78 12.53 -15.55
CA CYS A 207 4.13 12.26 -16.04
C CYS A 207 4.88 11.29 -15.12
N MET A 208 4.82 11.52 -13.81
CA MET A 208 5.44 10.64 -12.82
C MET A 208 4.83 9.23 -12.85
N ARG A 209 3.50 9.11 -12.86
CA ARG A 209 2.80 7.81 -12.90
C ARG A 209 3.12 6.99 -14.15
N VAL A 210 3.28 7.64 -15.31
CA VAL A 210 3.63 6.96 -16.56
C VAL A 210 5.10 6.52 -16.54
N SER A 211 5.96 7.29 -15.88
CA SER A 211 7.40 6.98 -15.79
C SER A 211 7.71 5.89 -14.79
N VAL A 212 6.97 5.82 -13.66
CA VAL A 212 7.17 4.82 -12.60
C VAL A 212 6.28 3.61 -12.85
N PRO A 213 6.83 2.43 -13.21
CA PRO A 213 6.03 1.22 -13.37
C PRO A 213 5.36 0.82 -12.05
N ILE A 214 4.10 0.43 -12.10
CA ILE A 214 3.28 0.06 -10.91
C ILE A 214 3.94 -1.09 -10.10
N SER A 215 4.66 -1.98 -10.78
CA SER A 215 5.37 -3.10 -10.14
C SER A 215 6.69 -2.71 -9.49
N SER A 216 7.19 -1.49 -9.72
CA SER A 216 8.59 -1.12 -9.40
C SER A 216 8.69 0.14 -8.53
N GLY A 217 7.57 0.82 -8.25
CA GLY A 217 7.66 2.02 -7.45
C GLY A 217 6.31 2.67 -7.15
N PHE A 218 6.37 3.70 -6.31
CA PHE A 218 5.21 4.44 -5.83
C PHE A 218 5.40 5.93 -6.08
N VAL A 219 4.32 6.61 -6.43
CA VAL A 219 4.28 8.06 -6.61
C VAL A 219 3.28 8.65 -5.63
N ALA A 220 3.68 9.69 -4.91
CA ALA A 220 2.82 10.38 -3.96
C ALA A 220 2.94 11.90 -4.10
N ARG A 221 1.89 12.62 -3.68
CA ARG A 221 1.95 14.05 -3.44
C ARG A 221 2.31 14.27 -1.97
N TYR A 222 3.45 14.89 -1.74
CA TYR A 222 3.96 15.14 -0.39
C TYR A 222 3.27 16.35 0.26
N GLY A 223 3.00 17.38 -0.53
CA GLY A 223 2.25 18.58 -0.11
C GLY A 223 2.40 19.72 -1.12
N GLY A 224 1.40 20.58 -1.27
CA GLY A 224 1.47 21.71 -2.20
C GLY A 224 1.86 21.28 -3.62
N GLU A 225 3.01 21.75 -4.07
CA GLU A 225 3.64 21.44 -5.36
C GLU A 225 4.70 20.34 -5.29
N GLU A 226 4.86 19.69 -4.13
CA GLU A 226 5.88 18.69 -3.88
C GLU A 226 5.34 17.28 -4.11
N PHE A 227 6.11 16.47 -4.83
CA PHE A 227 5.84 15.06 -5.08
C PHE A 227 7.04 14.21 -4.66
N VAL A 228 6.79 12.91 -4.50
CA VAL A 228 7.83 11.96 -4.10
C VAL A 228 7.65 10.63 -4.80
N MET A 229 8.77 9.97 -5.12
CA MET A 229 8.84 8.62 -5.68
C MET A 229 9.59 7.71 -4.75
N ILE A 230 9.01 6.56 -4.39
CA ILE A 230 9.68 5.46 -3.70
C ILE A 230 9.98 4.40 -4.75
N LEU A 231 11.24 3.99 -4.89
CA LEU A 231 11.73 3.08 -5.92
C LEU A 231 12.49 1.91 -5.27
N PRO A 232 11.75 0.92 -4.71
CA PRO A 232 12.37 -0.23 -4.05
C PRO A 232 13.09 -1.13 -5.05
N GLY A 233 14.24 -1.68 -4.67
CA GLY A 233 15.06 -2.52 -5.53
C GLY A 233 15.76 -1.77 -6.67
N MET A 234 15.61 -0.45 -6.75
CA MET A 234 16.20 0.35 -7.83
C MET A 234 17.54 0.95 -7.39
N HIS A 235 18.58 0.67 -8.19
CA HIS A 235 19.89 1.29 -8.03
C HIS A 235 19.88 2.74 -8.53
N GLU A 236 20.84 3.50 -8.04
CA GLU A 236 21.01 4.93 -8.28
C GLU A 236 20.95 5.32 -9.74
N GLU A 237 21.73 4.67 -10.61
CA GLU A 237 21.82 4.98 -12.04
C GLU A 237 20.43 4.91 -12.71
N ASN A 238 19.68 3.86 -12.41
CA ASN A 238 18.32 3.67 -12.96
C ASN A 238 17.33 4.69 -12.40
N ALA A 239 17.48 5.05 -11.12
CA ALA A 239 16.65 6.06 -10.49
C ALA A 239 16.89 7.45 -11.08
N ILE A 240 18.14 7.83 -11.32
CA ILE A 240 18.52 9.07 -11.99
C ILE A 240 17.97 9.11 -13.43
N GLN A 241 18.10 8.01 -14.18
CA GLN A 241 17.54 7.92 -15.54
C GLN A 241 16.01 8.08 -15.53
N LEU A 242 15.33 7.47 -14.58
CA LEU A 242 13.88 7.62 -14.41
C LEU A 242 13.51 9.07 -14.07
N CYS A 243 14.23 9.71 -13.15
CA CYS A 243 14.04 11.12 -12.82
C CYS A 243 14.28 12.03 -14.05
N SER A 244 15.31 11.75 -14.84
CA SER A 244 15.61 12.49 -16.08
C SER A 244 14.45 12.38 -17.08
N LYS A 245 13.88 11.19 -17.22
CA LYS A 245 12.68 10.97 -18.04
C LYS A 245 11.48 11.78 -17.53
N VAL A 246 11.27 11.84 -16.21
CA VAL A 246 10.19 12.67 -15.62
C VAL A 246 10.40 14.15 -15.95
N CYS A 247 11.61 14.69 -15.75
CA CYS A 247 11.93 16.08 -16.09
C CYS A 247 11.64 16.37 -17.57
N GLN A 248 12.10 15.50 -18.47
CA GLN A 248 11.88 15.66 -19.90
C GLN A 248 10.38 15.62 -20.26
N MET A 249 9.63 14.68 -19.71
CA MET A 249 8.19 14.58 -19.94
C MET A 249 7.44 15.83 -19.45
N VAL A 250 7.87 16.44 -18.35
CA VAL A 250 7.27 17.69 -17.86
C VAL A 250 7.59 18.83 -18.81
N GLN A 251 8.82 18.94 -19.29
CA GLN A 251 9.20 19.96 -20.29
C GLN A 251 8.45 19.76 -21.62
N ASP A 252 8.28 18.52 -22.07
CA ASP A 252 7.55 18.16 -23.29
C ASP A 252 6.06 18.53 -23.25
N LEU A 253 5.48 18.77 -22.05
CA LEU A 253 4.13 19.33 -21.92
C LEU A 253 4.05 20.75 -22.53
N ASN A 254 5.19 21.43 -22.65
CA ASN A 254 5.33 22.77 -23.21
C ASN A 254 4.34 23.80 -22.61
N VAL A 255 4.12 23.70 -21.28
CA VAL A 255 3.24 24.62 -20.56
C VAL A 255 3.96 25.94 -20.36
N PRO A 256 3.46 27.09 -20.90
CA PRO A 256 4.12 28.37 -20.76
C PRO A 256 4.23 28.81 -19.29
N HIS A 257 5.39 29.36 -18.90
CA HIS A 257 5.63 29.91 -17.55
C HIS A 257 6.36 31.26 -17.62
N ALA A 258 5.62 32.31 -17.95
CA ALA A 258 6.15 33.64 -18.22
C ALA A 258 6.92 34.30 -17.05
N GLN A 259 6.67 33.87 -15.80
CA GLN A 259 7.33 34.40 -14.62
C GLN A 259 8.35 33.41 -14.00
N SER A 260 8.75 32.39 -14.71
CA SER A 260 9.83 31.51 -14.29
C SER A 260 11.19 32.18 -14.49
N GLY A 261 12.04 32.11 -13.49
CA GLY A 261 13.44 32.59 -13.60
C GLY A 261 14.40 31.63 -14.27
N VAL A 262 13.90 30.49 -14.80
CA VAL A 262 14.76 29.38 -15.31
C VAL A 262 14.47 29.06 -16.78
N SER A 263 13.20 29.10 -17.19
CA SER A 263 12.77 28.67 -18.52
C SER A 263 11.43 29.31 -18.87
N ASP A 264 11.15 29.51 -20.16
CA ASP A 264 9.84 30.03 -20.63
C ASP A 264 8.71 29.00 -20.47
N ILE A 265 9.03 27.78 -20.12
CA ILE A 265 8.10 26.68 -19.86
C ILE A 265 8.24 26.14 -18.45
N LEU A 266 7.22 25.43 -18.03
CA LEU A 266 7.19 24.74 -16.72
C LEU A 266 8.33 23.73 -16.60
N THR A 267 9.03 23.78 -15.48
CA THR A 267 10.10 22.84 -15.12
C THR A 267 9.93 22.30 -13.71
N VAL A 268 10.69 21.28 -13.41
CA VAL A 268 10.74 20.67 -12.07
C VAL A 268 12.18 20.48 -11.64
N SER A 269 12.41 20.58 -10.34
CA SER A 269 13.66 20.19 -9.71
C SER A 269 13.46 18.87 -8.95
N ILE A 270 14.46 17.98 -9.01
CA ILE A 270 14.41 16.68 -8.33
C ILE A 270 15.65 16.52 -7.46
N GLY A 271 15.42 16.07 -6.22
CA GLY A 271 16.48 15.64 -5.32
C GLY A 271 16.28 14.18 -4.94
N GLY A 272 17.33 13.37 -5.03
CA GLY A 272 17.21 11.95 -4.74
C GLY A 272 18.35 11.40 -3.90
N VAL A 273 18.13 10.20 -3.39
CA VAL A 273 19.08 9.39 -2.64
C VAL A 273 18.85 7.91 -2.97
N SER A 274 19.95 7.16 -3.04
CA SER A 274 19.91 5.70 -3.08
C SER A 274 20.70 5.15 -1.89
N ALA A 275 20.15 4.13 -1.27
CA ALA A 275 20.81 3.48 -0.14
C ALA A 275 20.44 2.01 -0.04
N HIS A 276 21.26 1.23 0.67
CA HIS A 276 20.89 -0.08 1.18
C HIS A 276 20.45 0.13 2.64
N PRO A 277 19.12 0.04 2.92
CA PRO A 277 18.66 0.23 4.28
C PRO A 277 19.25 -0.84 5.19
N ASP A 278 19.71 -0.42 6.34
CA ASP A 278 20.15 -1.31 7.41
C ASP A 278 19.42 -0.95 8.71
N ARG A 279 19.80 -1.57 9.82
CA ARG A 279 19.19 -1.26 11.12
C ARG A 279 19.49 0.18 11.62
N SER A 280 20.45 0.87 11.02
CA SER A 280 20.88 2.22 11.41
C SER A 280 20.27 3.32 10.52
N MET A 281 19.83 2.99 9.29
CA MET A 281 19.26 3.95 8.32
C MET A 281 17.77 3.73 8.19
N GLY A 282 16.97 4.65 8.73
CA GLY A 282 15.52 4.61 8.69
C GLY A 282 14.90 5.44 7.55
N ALA A 283 13.58 5.34 7.41
CA ALA A 283 12.79 6.11 6.45
C ALA A 283 13.01 7.63 6.57
N SER A 284 13.16 8.13 7.80
CA SER A 284 13.43 9.56 8.06
C SER A 284 14.76 10.03 7.49
N ASP A 285 15.81 9.20 7.56
CA ASP A 285 17.15 9.57 7.04
C ASP A 285 17.12 9.66 5.51
N LEU A 286 16.42 8.71 4.85
CA LEU A 286 16.24 8.76 3.39
C LEU A 286 15.51 10.04 2.97
N LEU A 287 14.44 10.38 3.67
CA LEU A 287 13.65 11.59 3.38
C LEU A 287 14.51 12.85 3.55
N HIS A 288 15.24 12.96 4.65
CA HIS A 288 16.13 14.09 4.91
C HIS A 288 17.21 14.26 3.82
N ARG A 289 17.80 13.15 3.35
CA ARG A 289 18.84 13.17 2.31
C ARG A 289 18.25 13.57 0.95
N ALA A 290 17.06 13.06 0.60
CA ALA A 290 16.39 13.46 -0.64
C ALA A 290 16.00 14.94 -0.64
N ASP A 291 15.50 15.46 0.50
CA ASP A 291 15.20 16.88 0.67
C ASP A 291 16.45 17.77 0.56
N ALA A 292 17.55 17.37 1.20
CA ALA A 292 18.83 18.09 1.06
C ALA A 292 19.32 18.13 -0.39
N ALA A 293 19.16 17.05 -1.14
CA ALA A 293 19.48 16.99 -2.56
C ALA A 293 18.55 17.89 -3.40
N LEU A 294 17.24 17.90 -3.10
CA LEU A 294 16.29 18.79 -3.77
C LEU A 294 16.63 20.27 -3.53
N TYR A 295 16.99 20.60 -2.29
CA TYR A 295 17.45 21.95 -1.96
C TYR A 295 18.71 22.34 -2.74
N ALA A 296 19.67 21.41 -2.91
CA ALA A 296 20.85 21.62 -3.74
C ALA A 296 20.47 21.87 -5.21
N ALA A 297 19.56 21.07 -5.79
CA ALA A 297 19.07 21.29 -7.15
C ALA A 297 18.44 22.67 -7.33
N LYS A 298 17.60 23.10 -6.37
CA LYS A 298 16.97 24.45 -6.39
C LYS A 298 18.00 25.57 -6.29
N LYS A 299 19.04 25.42 -5.48
CA LYS A 299 20.13 26.40 -5.33
C LYS A 299 21.03 26.50 -6.58
N SER A 300 21.29 25.38 -7.23
CA SER A 300 22.17 25.32 -8.39
C SER A 300 21.52 25.75 -9.71
N GLY A 301 20.34 26.38 -9.64
CA GLY A 301 19.68 26.98 -10.82
C GLY A 301 18.37 26.32 -11.22
N ARG A 302 17.85 25.37 -10.45
CA ARG A 302 16.60 24.63 -10.73
C ARG A 302 16.64 23.84 -12.02
N ASN A 303 15.48 23.31 -12.46
CA ASN A 303 15.34 22.52 -13.69
C ASN A 303 16.43 21.44 -13.84
N GLN A 304 16.71 20.73 -12.78
CA GLN A 304 17.79 19.75 -12.71
C GLN A 304 17.57 18.71 -11.64
N ILE A 305 18.41 17.68 -11.67
CA ILE A 305 18.45 16.61 -10.70
C ILE A 305 19.72 16.75 -9.88
N SER A 306 19.60 16.63 -8.57
CA SER A 306 20.71 16.45 -7.65
C SER A 306 20.56 15.15 -6.89
N TRP A 307 21.66 14.42 -6.70
CA TRP A 307 21.64 13.16 -5.96
C TRP A 307 22.51 13.25 -4.71
N TYR A 308 21.99 12.79 -3.57
CA TYR A 308 22.72 12.85 -2.32
C TYR A 308 23.96 11.95 -2.35
N GLY A 309 25.12 12.50 -1.96
CA GLY A 309 26.40 11.80 -2.04
C GLY A 309 27.20 12.08 -3.31
N HIS A 310 26.61 12.70 -4.34
CA HIS A 310 27.33 13.26 -5.47
C HIS A 310 27.57 14.77 -5.23
N THR A 311 28.80 15.14 -4.90
CA THR A 311 29.27 16.53 -5.07
C THR A 311 29.46 16.78 -6.55
N ALA A 312 28.74 17.78 -7.10
CA ALA A 312 28.94 18.27 -8.46
C ALA A 312 30.36 18.82 -8.63
#